data_c09b83b90de1e73d7e629485fa2d34f4
#
_entry.id   c09b83b90de1e73d7e629485fa2d34f4
#
_cell.length_a   1.000
_cell.length_b   1.000
_cell.length_c   1.000
_cell.angle_alpha   90.00
_cell.angle_beta   90.00
_cell.angle_gamma   90.00
#
_symmetry.space_group_name_H-M   'P 1'
#
loop_
_entity.id
_entity.type
_entity.pdbx_description
1 polymer ?
#
loop_
_entity_poly.entity_id
_entity_poly.type
_entity_poly.pdbx_seq_one_letter_code
_entity_poly.pdbx_strand_id
1 'polypeptide(L)'
;MSFTIQDMMLTAETRYEMKFLAGKNGWSNSISWVHLLEDTTIIQNFWGKELAVTTGLGFPEKEDWMHLAQQLNRYHASGLVINVGQYIYEVPEELKAYCDENDLPLLTVPWEVHLSDMIKDFSIHVFLQDTTDEQIASALIAAIETPDNQDAYRKDLLQYFDVDGSFQVLLMTCEGLDSMDTVERKKLSYRIQV
;
A
#
# COMPACT_ATOMS: atom_id res chain seq x y z
N MET A 1 -6.70 -9.61 5.00
CA MET A 1 -6.31 -9.50 3.56
C MET A 1 -5.97 -8.05 3.30
N SER A 2 -4.83 -7.75 2.69
CA SER A 2 -4.40 -6.35 2.48
C SER A 2 -5.11 -5.74 1.26
N PHE A 3 -5.40 -4.43 1.30
CA PHE A 3 -5.86 -3.68 0.14
C PHE A 3 -4.68 -3.49 -0.84
N THR A 4 -4.78 -4.02 -2.05
CA THR A 4 -3.69 -4.07 -3.02
C THR A 4 -3.89 -3.08 -4.19
N ILE A 5 -2.84 -2.86 -4.99
CA ILE A 5 -2.94 -2.13 -6.27
C ILE A 5 -4.01 -2.78 -7.17
N GLN A 6 -4.08 -4.11 -7.19
CA GLN A 6 -5.10 -4.84 -7.94
C GLN A 6 -6.52 -4.50 -7.47
N ASP A 7 -6.76 -4.53 -6.16
CA ASP A 7 -8.08 -4.21 -5.58
C ASP A 7 -8.46 -2.76 -5.87
N MET A 8 -7.51 -1.84 -5.74
CA MET A 8 -7.68 -0.43 -6.09
C MET A 8 -8.13 -0.27 -7.55
N MET A 9 -7.46 -0.96 -8.48
CA MET A 9 -7.74 -0.86 -9.91
C MET A 9 -9.12 -1.39 -10.31
N LEU A 10 -9.72 -2.34 -9.57
CA LEU A 10 -11.07 -2.85 -9.85
C LEU A 10 -12.13 -1.72 -9.92
N THR A 11 -11.93 -0.65 -9.16
CA THR A 11 -12.85 0.49 -9.14
C THR A 11 -12.25 1.75 -9.77
N ALA A 12 -10.94 1.95 -9.62
CA ALA A 12 -10.26 3.17 -10.04
C ALA A 12 -10.20 3.35 -11.55
N GLU A 13 -10.08 2.26 -12.32
CA GLU A 13 -10.10 2.29 -13.78
C GLU A 13 -11.39 2.95 -14.31
N THR A 14 -12.55 2.56 -13.79
CA THR A 14 -13.83 3.10 -14.24
C THR A 14 -14.17 4.45 -13.59
N ARG A 15 -13.89 4.59 -12.29
CA ARG A 15 -14.33 5.76 -11.52
C ARG A 15 -13.45 6.98 -11.71
N TYR A 16 -12.13 6.76 -11.88
CA TYR A 16 -11.11 7.81 -11.99
C TYR A 16 -10.37 7.78 -13.33
N GLU A 17 -10.83 6.98 -14.29
CA GLU A 17 -10.15 6.77 -15.57
C GLU A 17 -8.64 6.44 -15.38
N MET A 18 -8.34 5.75 -14.27
CA MET A 18 -6.97 5.39 -13.91
C MET A 18 -6.41 4.40 -14.92
N LYS A 19 -5.18 4.63 -15.36
CA LYS A 19 -4.47 3.75 -16.29
C LYS A 19 -3.20 3.21 -15.66
N PHE A 20 -2.98 1.91 -15.81
CA PHE A 20 -1.74 1.25 -15.42
C PHE A 20 -0.73 1.35 -16.57
N LEU A 21 0.47 1.89 -16.32
CA LEU A 21 1.48 2.13 -17.36
C LEU A 21 2.67 1.17 -17.30
N ALA A 22 3.20 0.88 -16.10
CA ALA A 22 4.41 0.09 -15.90
C ALA A 22 4.46 -0.55 -14.50
N GLY A 23 5.42 -1.45 -14.25
CA GLY A 23 5.60 -2.09 -12.94
C GLY A 23 4.60 -3.22 -12.66
N LYS A 24 4.23 -3.99 -13.69
CA LYS A 24 3.14 -4.99 -13.61
C LYS A 24 3.36 -6.07 -12.56
N ASN A 25 4.58 -6.44 -12.24
CA ASN A 25 4.84 -7.45 -11.20
C ASN A 25 4.48 -6.94 -9.80
N GLY A 26 4.44 -5.61 -9.58
CA GLY A 26 3.98 -4.99 -8.35
C GLY A 26 2.44 -4.91 -8.20
N TRP A 27 1.66 -5.59 -9.05
CA TRP A 27 0.20 -5.61 -9.04
C TRP A 27 -0.40 -6.05 -7.69
N SER A 28 0.28 -6.95 -6.99
CA SER A 28 -0.11 -7.44 -5.67
C SER A 28 0.46 -6.62 -4.51
N ASN A 29 1.16 -5.49 -4.78
CA ASN A 29 1.66 -4.64 -3.71
C ASN A 29 0.50 -4.12 -2.88
N SER A 30 0.59 -4.32 -1.56
CA SER A 30 -0.41 -3.81 -0.61
C SER A 30 -0.22 -2.32 -0.38
N ILE A 31 -1.33 -1.61 -0.16
CA ILE A 31 -1.36 -0.17 0.11
C ILE A 31 -1.66 0.03 1.59
N SER A 32 -0.74 0.66 2.33
CA SER A 32 -0.90 0.98 3.75
C SER A 32 -1.43 2.40 3.98
N TRP A 33 -1.16 3.31 3.06
CA TRP A 33 -1.64 4.70 3.10
C TRP A 33 -1.51 5.37 1.73
N VAL A 34 -2.13 6.55 1.57
CA VAL A 34 -2.05 7.35 0.34
C VAL A 34 -1.50 8.73 0.66
N HIS A 35 -0.42 9.12 0.01
CA HIS A 35 0.22 10.42 0.17
C HIS A 35 0.18 11.25 -1.12
N LEU A 36 -0.36 12.47 -1.04
CA LEU A 36 -0.11 13.49 -2.04
C LEU A 36 1.25 14.14 -1.75
N LEU A 37 2.14 14.15 -2.71
CA LEU A 37 3.48 14.73 -2.56
C LEU A 37 3.89 15.51 -3.81
N GLU A 38 4.61 16.61 -3.59
CA GLU A 38 5.19 17.45 -4.63
C GLU A 38 6.69 17.68 -4.41
N ASP A 39 7.29 16.94 -3.49
CA ASP A 39 8.73 16.83 -3.30
C ASP A 39 9.11 15.47 -2.71
N THR A 40 10.41 15.15 -2.72
CA THR A 40 10.90 13.85 -2.26
C THR A 40 11.21 13.80 -0.76
N THR A 41 11.17 14.92 -0.05
CA THR A 41 11.60 14.99 1.36
C THR A 41 10.70 14.21 2.30
N ILE A 42 9.40 14.14 2.00
CA ILE A 42 8.43 13.38 2.81
C ILE A 42 8.64 11.86 2.69
N ILE A 43 9.24 11.38 1.60
CA ILE A 43 9.41 9.94 1.34
C ILE A 43 10.30 9.27 2.39
N GLN A 44 11.26 10.00 2.98
CA GLN A 44 12.09 9.49 4.08
C GLN A 44 11.28 9.11 5.32
N ASN A 45 10.05 9.59 5.45
CA ASN A 45 9.12 9.27 6.53
C ASN A 45 8.21 8.08 6.20
N PHE A 46 8.30 7.52 5.00
CA PHE A 46 7.53 6.33 4.63
C PHE A 46 7.94 5.13 5.47
N TRP A 47 6.96 4.35 5.85
CA TRP A 47 7.14 3.11 6.60
C TRP A 47 7.23 1.89 5.68
N GLY A 48 6.80 2.08 4.44
CA GLY A 48 6.66 1.09 3.39
C GLY A 48 5.19 0.86 3.03
N LYS A 49 4.96 0.48 1.77
CA LYS A 49 3.63 0.22 1.20
C LYS A 49 2.72 1.46 1.05
N GLU A 50 3.25 2.67 1.16
CA GLU A 50 2.48 3.87 0.84
C GLU A 50 2.33 4.03 -0.67
N LEU A 51 1.13 4.45 -1.10
CA LEU A 51 0.86 4.87 -2.48
C LEU A 51 1.16 6.36 -2.60
N ALA A 52 2.12 6.71 -3.45
CA ALA A 52 2.44 8.09 -3.77
C ALA A 52 1.51 8.62 -4.86
N VAL A 53 0.97 9.82 -4.67
CA VAL A 53 0.18 10.56 -5.67
C VAL A 53 0.84 11.91 -5.89
N THR A 54 0.98 12.35 -7.14
CA THR A 54 1.56 13.67 -7.45
C THR A 54 0.85 14.32 -8.64
N THR A 55 0.81 15.65 -8.63
CA THR A 55 0.39 16.44 -9.81
C THR A 55 1.53 16.68 -10.78
N GLY A 56 2.78 16.45 -10.37
CA GLY A 56 3.97 16.74 -11.13
C GLY A 56 4.49 18.17 -10.98
N LEU A 57 3.81 19.03 -10.20
CA LEU A 57 4.22 20.42 -9.99
C LEU A 57 5.65 20.54 -9.46
N GLY A 58 6.04 19.64 -8.56
CA GLY A 58 7.35 19.63 -7.92
C GLY A 58 8.45 18.95 -8.74
N PHE A 59 8.14 18.41 -9.93
CA PHE A 59 9.03 17.58 -10.73
C PHE A 59 9.11 18.08 -12.18
N PRO A 60 9.65 19.30 -12.43
CA PRO A 60 9.65 19.92 -13.76
C PRO A 60 10.61 19.25 -14.75
N GLU A 61 11.69 18.63 -14.25
CA GLU A 61 12.73 18.05 -15.09
C GLU A 61 12.63 16.50 -15.11
N LYS A 62 13.20 15.88 -16.16
CA LYS A 62 13.19 14.42 -16.30
C LYS A 62 13.95 13.71 -15.18
N GLU A 63 15.03 14.32 -14.73
CA GLU A 63 15.88 13.84 -13.65
C GLU A 63 15.11 13.77 -12.31
N ASP A 64 14.18 14.70 -12.08
CA ASP A 64 13.35 14.73 -10.88
C ASP A 64 12.46 13.49 -10.81
N TRP A 65 11.89 13.06 -11.94
CA TRP A 65 11.07 11.85 -12.02
C TRP A 65 11.84 10.57 -11.70
N MET A 66 13.08 10.48 -12.23
CA MET A 66 13.95 9.35 -11.92
C MET A 66 14.36 9.35 -10.45
N HIS A 67 14.68 10.51 -9.90
CA HIS A 67 14.99 10.64 -8.48
C HIS A 67 13.79 10.26 -7.61
N LEU A 68 12.58 10.73 -7.94
CA LEU A 68 11.34 10.37 -7.27
C LEU A 68 11.14 8.85 -7.25
N ALA A 69 11.22 8.19 -8.42
CA ALA A 69 11.02 6.74 -8.52
C ALA A 69 12.05 5.95 -7.71
N GLN A 70 13.33 6.37 -7.75
CA GLN A 70 14.40 5.75 -6.96
C GLN A 70 14.15 5.89 -5.44
N GLN A 71 13.68 7.05 -4.99
CA GLN A 71 13.33 7.23 -3.57
C GLN A 71 12.12 6.37 -3.19
N LEU A 72 11.06 6.35 -3.99
CA LEU A 72 9.88 5.51 -3.74
C LEU A 72 10.25 4.03 -3.65
N ASN A 73 11.07 3.53 -4.57
CA ASN A 73 11.55 2.16 -4.54
C ASN A 73 12.40 1.88 -3.29
N ARG A 74 13.34 2.77 -2.96
CA ARG A 74 14.20 2.65 -1.77
C ARG A 74 13.40 2.54 -0.47
N TYR A 75 12.29 3.27 -0.38
CA TYR A 75 11.41 3.29 0.81
C TYR A 75 10.23 2.33 0.69
N HIS A 76 10.25 1.42 -0.28
CA HIS A 76 9.26 0.37 -0.48
C HIS A 76 7.82 0.89 -0.65
N ALA A 77 7.66 2.00 -1.37
CA ALA A 77 6.34 2.48 -1.75
C ALA A 77 5.59 1.43 -2.58
N SER A 78 4.27 1.35 -2.42
CA SER A 78 3.44 0.40 -3.17
C SER A 78 3.26 0.78 -4.64
N GLY A 79 3.43 2.06 -4.98
CA GLY A 79 3.31 2.55 -6.35
C GLY A 79 3.30 4.06 -6.44
N LEU A 80 3.22 4.57 -7.67
CA LEU A 80 3.17 5.99 -8.01
C LEU A 80 1.97 6.26 -8.93
N VAL A 81 1.11 7.20 -8.54
CA VAL A 81 0.02 7.74 -9.37
C VAL A 81 0.36 9.16 -9.79
N ILE A 82 0.34 9.43 -11.08
CA ILE A 82 0.61 10.75 -11.66
C ILE A 82 -0.68 11.33 -12.22
N ASN A 83 -1.04 12.54 -11.80
CA ASN A 83 -2.16 13.29 -12.34
C ASN A 83 -1.70 14.06 -13.58
N VAL A 84 -2.04 13.55 -14.76
CA VAL A 84 -1.54 14.06 -16.05
C VAL A 84 -2.50 15.05 -16.69
N GLY A 85 -1.97 16.07 -17.36
CA GLY A 85 -2.73 17.03 -18.16
C GLY A 85 -2.44 18.52 -17.87
N GLN A 86 -1.74 18.85 -16.76
CA GLN A 86 -1.41 20.24 -16.42
C GLN A 86 0.09 20.48 -16.32
N TYR A 87 0.78 19.76 -15.47
CA TYR A 87 2.22 19.92 -15.24
C TYR A 87 3.03 18.88 -16.00
N ILE A 88 2.45 17.73 -16.23
CA ILE A 88 3.02 16.66 -17.07
C ILE A 88 1.93 16.17 -18.03
N TYR A 89 2.24 16.10 -19.31
CA TYR A 89 1.33 15.62 -20.35
C TYR A 89 1.65 14.20 -20.79
N GLU A 90 2.90 13.82 -20.73
CA GLU A 90 3.37 12.50 -21.11
C GLU A 90 4.42 11.98 -20.13
N VAL A 91 4.22 10.78 -19.64
CA VAL A 91 5.12 10.13 -18.68
C VAL A 91 6.38 9.68 -19.42
N PRO A 92 7.59 10.05 -18.95
CA PRO A 92 8.85 9.69 -19.61
C PRO A 92 9.03 8.16 -19.76
N GLU A 93 9.52 7.73 -20.91
CA GLU A 93 9.76 6.30 -21.17
C GLU A 93 10.82 5.71 -20.23
N GLU A 94 11.83 6.50 -19.85
CA GLU A 94 12.85 6.09 -18.89
C GLU A 94 12.24 5.79 -17.52
N LEU A 95 11.22 6.56 -17.10
CA LEU A 95 10.49 6.32 -15.86
C LEU A 95 9.70 5.02 -15.93
N LYS A 96 9.02 4.75 -17.07
CA LYS A 96 8.28 3.50 -17.26
C LYS A 96 9.23 2.30 -17.22
N ALA A 97 10.36 2.37 -17.93
CA ALA A 97 11.37 1.33 -17.94
C ALA A 97 11.91 1.04 -16.53
N TYR A 98 12.24 2.09 -15.77
CA TYR A 98 12.68 1.94 -14.39
C TYR A 98 11.62 1.25 -13.51
N CYS A 99 10.36 1.65 -13.66
CA CYS A 99 9.24 1.08 -12.90
C CYS A 99 9.02 -0.40 -13.23
N ASP A 100 9.17 -0.80 -14.51
CA ASP A 100 9.09 -2.21 -14.92
C ASP A 100 10.27 -3.04 -14.38
N GLU A 101 11.48 -2.49 -14.39
CA GLU A 101 12.69 -3.18 -13.87
C GLU A 101 12.66 -3.36 -12.35
N ASN A 102 11.97 -2.50 -11.63
CA ASN A 102 11.94 -2.49 -10.16
C ASN A 102 10.60 -2.89 -9.56
N ASP A 103 9.67 -3.40 -10.38
CA ASP A 103 8.34 -3.84 -9.94
C ASP A 103 7.55 -2.74 -9.17
N LEU A 104 7.78 -1.46 -9.54
CA LEU A 104 7.11 -0.30 -8.97
C LEU A 104 5.89 0.08 -9.82
N PRO A 105 4.65 -0.19 -9.39
CA PRO A 105 3.45 0.20 -10.10
C PRO A 105 3.42 1.69 -10.44
N LEU A 106 3.28 1.99 -11.72
CA LEU A 106 3.17 3.34 -12.25
C LEU A 106 1.81 3.51 -12.91
N LEU A 107 1.04 4.46 -12.40
CA LEU A 107 -0.32 4.70 -12.82
C LEU A 107 -0.53 6.18 -13.17
N THR A 108 -1.54 6.45 -13.98
CA THR A 108 -1.94 7.84 -14.28
C THR A 108 -3.44 8.02 -14.10
N VAL A 109 -3.82 9.26 -13.76
CA VAL A 109 -5.21 9.73 -13.77
C VAL A 109 -5.28 11.05 -14.52
N PRO A 110 -6.37 11.34 -15.26
CA PRO A 110 -6.57 12.62 -15.93
C PRO A 110 -6.58 13.80 -14.95
N TRP A 111 -6.23 14.99 -15.45
CA TRP A 111 -6.22 16.22 -14.64
C TRP A 111 -7.58 16.57 -14.03
N GLU A 112 -8.66 16.22 -14.72
CA GLU A 112 -10.04 16.48 -14.32
C GLU A 112 -10.47 15.69 -13.08
N VAL A 113 -9.70 14.66 -12.70
CA VAL A 113 -9.97 13.86 -11.50
C VAL A 113 -9.73 14.69 -10.25
N HIS A 114 -10.73 14.75 -9.38
CA HIS A 114 -10.63 15.41 -8.09
C HIS A 114 -9.80 14.55 -7.13
N LEU A 115 -8.50 14.81 -7.05
CA LEU A 115 -7.53 13.99 -6.30
C LEU A 115 -7.92 13.80 -4.84
N SER A 116 -8.51 14.81 -4.20
CA SER A 116 -8.93 14.71 -2.80
C SER A 116 -10.01 13.65 -2.59
N ASP A 117 -10.94 13.51 -3.54
CA ASP A 117 -11.98 12.47 -3.47
C ASP A 117 -11.38 11.08 -3.72
N MET A 118 -10.48 10.97 -4.68
CA MET A 118 -9.75 9.72 -4.97
C MET A 118 -8.92 9.27 -3.77
N ILE A 119 -8.12 10.17 -3.19
CA ILE A 119 -7.30 9.87 -2.01
C ILE A 119 -8.18 9.47 -0.83
N LYS A 120 -9.29 10.19 -0.60
CA LYS A 120 -10.26 9.85 0.45
C LYS A 120 -10.84 8.45 0.26
N ASP A 121 -11.26 8.11 -0.95
CA ASP A 121 -11.79 6.78 -1.27
C ASP A 121 -10.79 5.68 -0.93
N PHE A 122 -9.56 5.79 -1.42
CA PHE A 122 -8.53 4.79 -1.16
C PHE A 122 -8.18 4.72 0.33
N SER A 123 -8.10 5.86 1.02
CA SER A 123 -7.85 5.91 2.46
C SER A 123 -8.98 5.24 3.27
N ILE A 124 -10.23 5.33 2.82
CA ILE A 124 -11.35 4.61 3.45
C ILE A 124 -11.17 3.09 3.29
N HIS A 125 -10.77 2.61 2.11
CA HIS A 125 -10.51 1.18 1.89
C HIS A 125 -9.38 0.65 2.77
N VAL A 126 -8.27 1.40 2.88
CA VAL A 126 -7.16 1.08 3.79
C VAL A 126 -7.66 1.01 5.23
N PHE A 127 -8.38 2.03 5.69
CA PHE A 127 -8.91 2.08 7.07
C PHE A 127 -9.87 0.91 7.40
N LEU A 128 -10.76 0.58 6.46
CA LEU A 128 -11.68 -0.55 6.64
C LEU A 128 -10.93 -1.88 6.73
N GLN A 129 -9.87 -2.02 5.95
CA GLN A 129 -9.02 -3.21 6.00
C GLN A 129 -8.27 -3.31 7.33
N ASP A 130 -7.65 -2.23 7.80
CA ASP A 130 -6.97 -2.21 9.09
C ASP A 130 -7.94 -2.58 10.24
N THR A 131 -9.16 -2.05 10.21
CA THR A 131 -10.20 -2.39 11.21
C THR A 131 -10.57 -3.87 11.17
N THR A 132 -10.66 -4.45 9.99
CA THR A 132 -10.94 -5.88 9.81
C THR A 132 -9.79 -6.73 10.35
N ASP A 133 -8.56 -6.36 10.05
CA ASP A 133 -7.38 -7.08 10.51
C ASP A 133 -7.23 -7.02 12.04
N GLU A 134 -7.56 -5.89 12.68
CA GLU A 134 -7.62 -5.76 14.14
C GLU A 134 -8.71 -6.66 14.76
N GLN A 135 -9.87 -6.77 14.13
CA GLN A 135 -10.96 -7.67 14.59
C GLN A 135 -10.53 -9.12 14.50
N ILE A 136 -9.92 -9.53 13.39
CA ILE A 136 -9.38 -10.88 13.20
C ILE A 136 -8.31 -11.18 14.25
N ALA A 137 -7.36 -10.27 14.46
CA ALA A 137 -6.30 -10.44 15.46
C ALA A 137 -6.88 -10.60 16.88
N SER A 138 -7.84 -9.76 17.24
CA SER A 138 -8.53 -9.85 18.55
C SER A 138 -9.27 -11.16 18.71
N ALA A 139 -9.95 -11.65 17.68
CA ALA A 139 -10.66 -12.92 17.72
C ALA A 139 -9.69 -14.11 17.81
N LEU A 140 -8.53 -14.07 17.12
CA LEU A 140 -7.48 -15.09 17.24
C LEU A 140 -6.88 -15.13 18.65
N ILE A 141 -6.61 -13.96 19.25
CA ILE A 141 -6.14 -13.87 20.64
C ILE A 141 -7.18 -14.48 21.59
N ALA A 142 -8.45 -14.13 21.43
CA ALA A 142 -9.54 -14.69 22.25
C ALA A 142 -9.64 -16.23 22.10
N ALA A 143 -9.44 -16.76 20.89
CA ALA A 143 -9.42 -18.20 20.65
C ALA A 143 -8.25 -18.92 21.35
N ILE A 144 -7.10 -18.24 21.49
CA ILE A 144 -5.93 -18.77 22.20
C ILE A 144 -6.10 -18.67 23.72
N GLU A 145 -6.57 -17.52 24.23
CA GLU A 145 -6.66 -17.24 25.65
C GLU A 145 -7.87 -17.91 26.34
N THR A 146 -8.98 -17.98 25.59
CA THR A 146 -10.26 -18.51 26.13
C THR A 146 -10.92 -19.49 25.14
N PRO A 147 -10.30 -20.63 24.81
CA PRO A 147 -10.75 -21.55 23.77
C PRO A 147 -12.16 -22.12 24.03
N ASP A 148 -12.56 -22.23 25.27
CA ASP A 148 -13.90 -22.73 25.67
C ASP A 148 -15.03 -21.71 25.41
N ASN A 149 -14.69 -20.40 25.26
CA ASN A 149 -15.67 -19.36 25.01
C ASN A 149 -15.78 -19.07 23.48
N GLN A 150 -16.30 -20.06 22.74
CA GLN A 150 -16.41 -20.00 21.29
C GLN A 150 -17.26 -18.83 20.79
N ASP A 151 -18.24 -18.37 21.55
CA ASP A 151 -19.08 -17.22 21.16
C ASP A 151 -18.30 -15.92 21.08
N ALA A 152 -17.15 -15.82 21.75
CA ALA A 152 -16.33 -14.62 21.76
C ALA A 152 -15.50 -14.42 20.46
N TYR A 153 -15.27 -15.46 19.67
CA TYR A 153 -14.38 -15.38 18.51
C TYR A 153 -14.87 -16.10 17.25
N ARG A 154 -15.68 -17.15 17.41
CA ARG A 154 -16.07 -18.02 16.29
C ARG A 154 -16.77 -17.25 15.17
N LYS A 155 -17.68 -16.35 15.50
CA LYS A 155 -18.46 -15.57 14.52
C LYS A 155 -17.56 -14.66 13.67
N ASP A 156 -16.55 -14.04 14.27
CA ASP A 156 -15.65 -13.11 13.62
C ASP A 156 -14.62 -13.84 12.74
N LEU A 157 -14.24 -15.05 13.13
CA LEU A 157 -13.30 -15.87 12.35
C LEU A 157 -13.96 -16.64 11.20
N LEU A 158 -15.24 -17.06 11.34
CA LEU A 158 -15.96 -17.87 10.34
C LEU A 158 -16.03 -17.23 8.95
N GLN A 159 -15.93 -15.90 8.85
CA GLN A 159 -15.96 -15.17 7.58
C GLN A 159 -14.65 -15.32 6.78
N TYR A 160 -13.54 -15.65 7.46
CA TYR A 160 -12.19 -15.63 6.89
C TYR A 160 -11.49 -16.99 6.97
N PHE A 161 -11.88 -17.85 7.92
CA PHE A 161 -11.21 -19.10 8.19
C PHE A 161 -12.20 -20.26 8.34
N ASP A 162 -11.77 -21.45 7.96
CA ASP A 162 -12.44 -22.69 8.37
C ASP A 162 -12.12 -22.96 9.84
N VAL A 163 -13.00 -22.50 10.73
CA VAL A 163 -12.79 -22.58 12.19
C VAL A 163 -12.85 -24.01 12.74
N ASP A 164 -13.31 -24.97 11.95
CA ASP A 164 -13.32 -26.41 12.28
C ASP A 164 -12.11 -27.14 11.68
N GLY A 165 -11.27 -26.40 10.91
CA GLY A 165 -10.04 -26.90 10.30
C GLY A 165 -8.84 -26.95 11.25
N SER A 166 -7.70 -27.36 10.71
CA SER A 166 -6.43 -27.36 11.45
C SER A 166 -5.67 -26.06 11.20
N PHE A 167 -5.13 -25.49 12.27
CA PHE A 167 -4.29 -24.28 12.19
C PHE A 167 -2.84 -24.62 12.48
N GLN A 168 -1.92 -23.93 11.79
CA GLN A 168 -0.50 -23.96 12.08
C GLN A 168 -0.08 -22.61 12.63
N VAL A 169 0.69 -22.62 13.71
CA VAL A 169 1.31 -21.42 14.29
C VAL A 169 2.76 -21.38 13.86
N LEU A 170 3.16 -20.30 13.21
CA LEU A 170 4.54 -20.03 12.84
C LEU A 170 5.09 -18.94 13.76
N LEU A 171 6.14 -19.26 14.50
CA LEU A 171 6.89 -18.29 15.29
C LEU A 171 8.14 -17.86 14.50
N MET A 172 8.23 -16.57 14.17
CA MET A 172 9.42 -15.98 13.55
C MET A 172 10.18 -15.15 14.58
N THR A 173 11.48 -15.29 14.59
CA THR A 173 12.39 -14.43 15.36
C THR A 173 13.27 -13.65 14.41
N CYS A 174 13.54 -12.39 14.74
CA CYS A 174 14.45 -11.53 13.98
C CYS A 174 15.60 -11.12 14.89
N GLU A 175 16.84 -11.30 14.41
CA GLU A 175 18.02 -10.82 15.14
C GLU A 175 17.98 -9.29 15.24
N GLY A 176 18.31 -8.77 16.42
CA GLY A 176 18.31 -7.32 16.67
C GLY A 176 16.95 -6.72 17.01
N LEU A 177 15.88 -7.53 17.10
CA LEU A 177 14.53 -7.02 17.43
C LEU A 177 14.49 -6.25 18.76
N ASP A 178 15.25 -6.70 19.76
CA ASP A 178 15.32 -6.08 21.08
C ASP A 178 16.02 -4.72 21.07
N SER A 179 16.90 -4.48 20.09
CA SER A 179 17.63 -3.21 19.93
C SER A 179 16.88 -2.19 19.07
N MET A 180 15.81 -2.60 18.37
CA MET A 180 14.98 -1.71 17.54
C MET A 180 14.12 -0.79 18.41
N ASP A 181 14.04 0.47 18.01
CA ASP A 181 13.08 1.40 18.59
C ASP A 181 11.62 1.08 18.14
N THR A 182 10.66 1.82 18.71
CA THR A 182 9.24 1.62 18.42
C THR A 182 8.89 1.86 16.95
N VAL A 183 9.57 2.83 16.31
CA VAL A 183 9.33 3.18 14.90
C VAL A 183 9.89 2.09 13.98
N GLU A 184 11.10 1.62 14.26
CA GLU A 184 11.74 0.54 13.50
C GLU A 184 10.94 -0.77 13.58
N ARG A 185 10.45 -1.12 14.78
CA ARG A 185 9.57 -2.28 14.96
C ARG A 185 8.28 -2.16 14.17
N LYS A 186 7.64 -0.98 14.16
CA LYS A 186 6.46 -0.73 13.33
C LYS A 186 6.78 -0.87 11.84
N LYS A 187 7.86 -0.26 11.35
CA LYS A 187 8.29 -0.43 9.94
C LYS A 187 8.50 -1.89 9.57
N LEU A 188 9.14 -2.67 10.44
CA LEU A 188 9.35 -4.10 10.24
C LEU A 188 8.00 -4.84 10.18
N SER A 189 7.09 -4.56 11.10
CA SER A 189 5.75 -5.15 11.12
C SER A 189 4.99 -4.90 9.81
N TYR A 190 4.96 -3.66 9.33
CA TYR A 190 4.33 -3.32 8.05
C TYR A 190 4.93 -4.06 6.84
N ARG A 191 6.24 -4.31 6.85
CA ARG A 191 6.92 -5.04 5.76
C ARG A 191 6.65 -6.54 5.78
N ILE A 192 6.39 -7.12 6.95
CA ILE A 192 6.11 -8.55 7.11
C ILE A 192 4.64 -8.88 6.82
N GLN A 193 3.71 -7.95 7.03
CA GLN A 193 2.31 -8.14 6.67
C GLN A 193 2.17 -8.35 5.16
N VAL A 194 1.69 -9.51 4.78
CA VAL A 194 1.46 -9.92 3.38
C VAL A 194 -0.01 -9.74 3.04
#